data_ec4619cd342f2a82a24630f4fc7b8941
#
_entry.id   ec4619cd342f2a82a24630f4fc7b8941
#
_cell.length_a   1.000
_cell.length_b   1.000
_cell.length_c   1.000
_cell.angle_alpha   90.00
_cell.angle_beta   90.00
_cell.angle_gamma   90.00
#
_symmetry.space_group_name_H-M   'P 1'
#
loop_
_entity.id
_entity.type
_entity.pdbx_description
1 polymer ?
#
loop_
_entity_poly.entity_id
_entity_poly.type
_entity_poly.pdbx_seq_one_letter_code
_entity_poly.pdbx_strand_id
1 'polypeptide(L)'
;MKKFVVIVAGGSGSRMNNPTPKQFLLLKGKPVLYYSINSFLQAYDDMQVILVLPEDHIAAGQEIIDAFFDYNRIQIAIGGTTRFHSVQNGLQLVKEESIVFVHDA
;
A
#
# COMPACT_ATOMS: atom_id res chain seq x y z
N MET A 1 4.51 -13.07 -17.39
CA MET A 1 3.54 -13.06 -16.28
C MET A 1 3.70 -11.77 -15.51
N LYS A 2 2.62 -11.04 -15.29
CA LYS A 2 2.67 -9.80 -14.53
C LYS A 2 3.00 -10.06 -13.07
N LYS A 3 3.52 -9.04 -12.41
CA LYS A 3 3.84 -9.09 -10.98
C LYS A 3 2.99 -8.07 -10.25
N PHE A 4 2.40 -8.49 -9.15
CA PHE A 4 1.62 -7.63 -8.26
C PHE A 4 2.20 -7.71 -6.87
N VAL A 5 2.17 -6.61 -6.15
CA VAL A 5 2.41 -6.63 -4.71
C VAL A 5 1.19 -6.02 -4.02
N VAL A 6 0.67 -6.75 -3.05
CA VAL A 6 -0.38 -6.24 -2.16
C VAL A 6 0.33 -5.72 -0.93
N ILE A 7 0.35 -4.40 -0.76
CA ILE A 7 0.96 -3.76 0.39
C ILE A 7 -0.15 -3.41 1.37
N VAL A 8 -0.15 -4.06 2.52
CA VAL A 8 -1.14 -3.84 3.56
C VAL A 8 -0.59 -2.82 4.54
N ALA A 9 -1.21 -1.65 4.58
CA ALA A 9 -0.84 -0.57 5.48
C ALA A 9 -2.02 -0.28 6.40
N GLY A 10 -2.52 -1.33 7.07
CA GLY A 10 -3.77 -1.27 7.80
C GLY A 10 -3.68 -1.02 9.29
N GLY A 11 -2.47 -0.84 9.82
CA GLY A 11 -2.32 -0.58 11.25
C GLY A 11 -2.99 0.72 11.64
N SER A 12 -3.82 0.66 12.67
CA SER A 12 -4.51 1.85 13.16
C SER A 12 -3.59 2.85 13.85
N GLY A 13 -2.40 2.42 14.26
CA GLY A 13 -1.48 3.26 15.02
C GLY A 13 -1.92 3.50 16.46
N SER A 14 -3.05 2.96 16.87
CA SER A 14 -3.61 3.20 18.20
C SER A 14 -2.70 2.74 19.34
N ARG A 15 -1.86 1.75 19.07
CA ARG A 15 -0.96 1.20 20.09
C ARG A 15 0.13 2.17 20.54
N MET A 16 0.40 3.19 19.77
CA MET A 16 1.51 4.12 20.04
C MET A 16 1.02 5.48 20.53
N ASN A 17 -0.25 5.61 20.81
CA ASN A 17 -0.87 6.89 21.18
C ASN A 17 -0.49 8.01 20.20
N ASN A 18 -0.21 7.66 18.98
CA ASN A 18 0.16 8.62 17.96
C ASN A 18 -1.02 8.79 17.01
N PRO A 19 -1.54 10.02 16.83
CA PRO A 19 -2.66 10.24 15.91
C PRO A 19 -2.32 9.93 14.46
N THR A 20 -1.03 9.93 14.12
CA THR A 20 -0.58 9.61 12.78
C THR A 20 -0.11 8.16 12.73
N PRO A 21 -0.72 7.31 11.89
CA PRO A 21 -0.26 5.94 11.74
C PRO A 21 1.21 5.88 11.30
N LYS A 22 1.89 4.82 11.73
CA LYS A 22 3.32 4.63 11.48
C LYS A 22 3.69 4.83 10.00
N GLN A 23 2.89 4.30 9.10
CA GLN A 23 3.20 4.33 7.66
C GLN A 23 3.17 5.73 7.07
N PHE A 24 2.56 6.69 7.74
CA PHE A 24 2.49 8.09 7.30
C PHE A 24 3.51 8.99 7.99
N LEU A 25 4.25 8.47 8.97
CA LEU A 25 5.32 9.23 9.59
C LEU A 25 6.43 9.50 8.60
N LEU A 26 7.09 10.64 8.73
CA LEU A 26 8.14 11.04 7.80
C LEU A 26 9.49 10.43 8.19
N LEU A 27 10.20 9.93 7.19
CA LEU A 27 11.58 9.48 7.31
C LEU A 27 12.35 10.17 6.20
N LYS A 28 13.32 11.00 6.57
CA LYS A 28 14.10 11.77 5.61
C LYS A 28 13.20 12.60 4.67
N GLY A 29 12.15 13.17 5.23
CA GLY A 29 11.24 14.05 4.50
C GLY A 29 10.16 13.37 3.69
N LYS A 30 10.09 12.04 3.70
CA LYS A 30 9.08 11.29 2.95
C LYS A 30 8.36 10.31 3.86
N PRO A 31 7.07 10.04 3.62
CA PRO A 31 6.35 9.05 4.42
C PRO A 31 7.01 7.68 4.36
N VAL A 32 6.95 6.93 5.47
CA VAL A 32 7.48 5.56 5.51
C VAL A 32 6.89 4.72 4.38
N LEU A 33 5.60 4.89 4.13
CA LEU A 33 4.89 4.18 3.06
C LEU A 33 5.52 4.40 1.68
N TYR A 34 6.06 5.59 1.44
CA TYR A 34 6.76 5.88 0.18
C TYR A 34 7.86 4.85 -0.09
N TYR A 35 8.66 4.54 0.94
CA TYR A 35 9.79 3.63 0.77
C TYR A 35 9.36 2.21 0.44
N SER A 36 8.28 1.75 1.07
CA SER A 36 7.73 0.42 0.77
C SER A 36 7.28 0.34 -0.69
N ILE A 37 6.52 1.31 -1.15
CA ILE A 37 6.03 1.34 -2.53
C ILE A 37 7.20 1.44 -3.50
N ASN A 38 8.10 2.38 -3.25
CA ASN A 38 9.23 2.63 -4.14
C ASN A 38 10.13 1.40 -4.29
N SER A 39 10.36 0.66 -3.21
CA SER A 39 11.17 -0.55 -3.25
C SER A 39 10.66 -1.55 -4.28
N PHE A 40 9.36 -1.78 -4.30
CA PHE A 40 8.76 -2.73 -5.25
C PHE A 40 8.77 -2.19 -6.68
N LEU A 41 8.47 -0.92 -6.86
CA LEU A 41 8.46 -0.33 -8.19
C LEU A 41 9.86 -0.31 -8.82
N GLN A 42 10.90 -0.15 -8.01
CA GLN A 42 12.28 -0.17 -8.49
C GLN A 42 12.78 -1.59 -8.74
N ALA A 43 12.25 -2.57 -8.02
CA ALA A 43 12.71 -3.95 -8.16
C ALA A 43 12.31 -4.57 -9.50
N TYR A 44 11.16 -4.20 -10.05
CA TYR A 44 10.63 -4.79 -11.30
C TYR A 44 9.92 -3.72 -12.11
N ASP A 45 10.25 -3.64 -13.39
CA ASP A 45 9.62 -2.68 -14.30
C ASP A 45 8.13 -2.96 -14.52
N ASP A 46 7.73 -4.22 -14.41
CA ASP A 46 6.36 -4.66 -14.63
C ASP A 46 5.54 -4.82 -13.35
N MET A 47 6.05 -4.34 -12.22
CA MET A 47 5.35 -4.43 -10.94
C MET A 47 4.12 -3.53 -10.91
N GLN A 48 3.00 -4.10 -10.49
CA GLN A 48 1.79 -3.36 -10.17
C GLN A 48 1.61 -3.37 -8.66
N VAL A 49 1.31 -2.24 -8.06
CA VAL A 49 1.13 -2.12 -6.62
C VAL A 49 -0.35 -1.98 -6.31
N ILE A 50 -0.81 -2.78 -5.36
CA ILE A 50 -2.15 -2.64 -4.79
C ILE A 50 -1.94 -2.25 -3.33
N LEU A 51 -2.25 -1.00 -3.01
CA LEU A 51 -2.09 -0.45 -1.68
C LEU A 51 -3.41 -0.58 -0.94
N VAL A 52 -3.41 -1.35 0.15
CA VAL A 52 -4.62 -1.57 0.95
C VAL A 52 -4.53 -0.72 2.21
N LEU A 53 -5.50 0.17 2.36
CA LEU A 53 -5.55 1.13 3.46
C LEU A 53 -6.91 1.10 4.15
N PRO A 54 -6.96 1.39 5.46
CA PRO A 54 -8.26 1.63 6.10
C PRO A 54 -8.98 2.78 5.40
N GLU A 55 -10.29 2.74 5.43
CA GLU A 55 -11.11 3.76 4.77
C GLU A 55 -10.70 5.18 5.16
N ASP A 56 -10.38 5.39 6.45
CA ASP A 56 -10.00 6.71 6.97
C ASP A 56 -8.68 7.23 6.40
N HIS A 57 -7.88 6.36 5.81
CA HIS A 57 -6.54 6.72 5.33
C HIS A 57 -6.43 6.73 3.81
N ILE A 58 -7.52 6.53 3.09
CA ILE A 58 -7.51 6.49 1.62
C ILE A 58 -7.04 7.83 1.06
N ALA A 59 -7.58 8.93 1.57
CA ALA A 59 -7.21 10.26 1.08
C ALA A 59 -5.72 10.55 1.30
N ALA A 60 -5.18 10.19 2.48
CA ALA A 60 -3.76 10.37 2.77
C ALA A 60 -2.88 9.52 1.85
N GLY A 61 -3.30 8.28 1.59
CA GLY A 61 -2.58 7.41 0.66
C GLY A 61 -2.59 7.96 -0.75
N GLN A 62 -3.72 8.49 -1.20
CA GLN A 62 -3.83 9.08 -2.53
C GLN A 62 -2.90 10.30 -2.67
N GLU A 63 -2.79 11.12 -1.63
CA GLU A 63 -1.87 12.26 -1.65
C GLU A 63 -0.42 11.82 -1.84
N ILE A 64 -0.02 10.72 -1.20
CA ILE A 64 1.34 10.19 -1.36
C ILE A 64 1.57 9.72 -2.79
N ILE A 65 0.61 9.00 -3.34
CA ILE A 65 0.72 8.52 -4.72
C ILE A 65 0.84 9.70 -5.67
N ASP A 66 -0.02 10.69 -5.52
CA ASP A 66 -0.02 11.86 -6.40
C ASP A 66 1.27 12.68 -6.29
N ALA A 67 1.86 12.75 -5.10
CA ALA A 67 3.04 13.55 -4.85
C ALA A 67 4.34 12.90 -5.37
N PHE A 68 4.43 11.56 -5.32
CA PHE A 68 5.70 10.89 -5.53
C PHE A 68 5.70 9.85 -6.65
N PHE A 69 4.55 9.45 -7.16
CA PHE A 69 4.46 8.33 -8.10
C PHE A 69 3.55 8.62 -9.29
N ASP A 70 3.73 7.80 -10.32
CA ASP A 70 2.81 7.72 -11.44
C ASP A 70 1.78 6.64 -11.10
N TYR A 71 0.53 7.01 -10.93
CA TYR A 71 -0.52 6.10 -10.48
C TYR A 71 -0.97 5.08 -11.54
N ASN A 72 -0.35 5.03 -12.71
CA ASN A 72 -0.64 3.99 -13.69
C ASN A 72 -0.25 2.59 -13.17
N ARG A 73 0.63 2.54 -12.17
CA ARG A 73 1.12 1.29 -11.61
C ARG A 73 0.63 1.02 -10.20
N ILE A 74 -0.22 1.89 -9.66
CA ILE A 74 -0.66 1.81 -8.26
C ILE A 74 -2.17 1.94 -8.19
N GLN A 75 -2.79 0.98 -7.49
CA GLN A 75 -4.23 1.02 -7.19
C GLN A 75 -4.39 1.01 -5.68
N ILE A 76 -5.49 1.61 -5.20
CA ILE A 76 -5.83 1.59 -3.78
C ILE A 76 -7.05 0.73 -3.57
N ALA A 77 -7.01 -0.11 -2.53
CA ALA A 77 -8.14 -0.90 -2.08
C ALA A 77 -8.43 -0.56 -0.63
N ILE A 78 -9.68 -0.69 -0.23
CA ILE A 78 -10.09 -0.45 1.16
C ILE A 78 -9.82 -1.73 1.96
N GLY A 79 -9.18 -1.58 3.12
CA GLY A 79 -8.89 -2.70 4.00
C GLY A 79 -10.13 -3.21 4.72
N GLY A 80 -10.05 -4.43 5.17
CA GLY A 80 -11.10 -5.05 5.97
C GLY A 80 -10.80 -4.92 7.47
N THR A 81 -11.59 -5.65 8.26
CA THR A 81 -11.49 -5.60 9.72
C THR A 81 -10.25 -6.31 10.25
N THR A 82 -9.67 -7.22 9.48
CA THR A 82 -8.47 -7.95 9.84
C THR A 82 -7.45 -7.88 8.71
N ARG A 83 -6.19 -8.26 9.02
CA ARG A 83 -5.17 -8.38 7.99
C ARG A 83 -5.59 -9.35 6.89
N PHE A 84 -6.20 -10.47 7.28
CA PHE A 84 -6.69 -11.46 6.32
C PHE A 84 -7.68 -10.85 5.34
N HIS A 85 -8.66 -10.10 5.83
CA HIS A 85 -9.66 -9.47 4.98
C HIS A 85 -9.05 -8.38 4.11
N SER A 86 -8.06 -7.65 4.64
CA SER A 86 -7.36 -6.63 3.86
C SER A 86 -6.61 -7.26 2.68
N VAL A 87 -5.90 -8.37 2.92
CA VAL A 87 -5.21 -9.09 1.86
C VAL A 87 -6.19 -9.59 0.82
N GLN A 88 -7.32 -10.16 1.25
CA GLN A 88 -8.37 -10.62 0.33
C GLN A 88 -8.88 -9.49 -0.55
N ASN A 89 -9.14 -8.32 0.04
CA ASN A 89 -9.65 -7.18 -0.72
C ASN A 89 -8.63 -6.74 -1.78
N GLY A 90 -7.36 -6.73 -1.43
CA GLY A 90 -6.31 -6.41 -2.39
C GLY A 90 -6.22 -7.44 -3.50
N LEU A 91 -6.30 -8.72 -3.17
CA LEU A 91 -6.20 -9.79 -4.16
C LEU A 91 -7.34 -9.77 -5.18
N GLN A 92 -8.49 -9.23 -4.81
CA GLN A 92 -9.61 -9.10 -5.74
C GLN A 92 -9.30 -8.21 -6.94
N LEU A 93 -8.30 -7.35 -6.83
CA LEU A 93 -7.88 -6.48 -7.93
C LEU A 93 -6.89 -7.16 -8.87
N VAL A 94 -6.40 -8.35 -8.51
CA VAL A 94 -5.54 -9.15 -9.38
C VAL A 94 -6.45 -10.00 -10.27
N LYS A 95 -6.57 -9.62 -11.53
CA LYS A 95 -7.58 -10.22 -12.43
C LYS A 95 -7.02 -11.22 -13.42
N GLU A 96 -5.74 -11.48 -13.35
CA GLU A 96 -5.09 -12.40 -14.27
C GLU A 96 -4.05 -13.22 -13.52
N GLU A 97 -3.63 -14.29 -14.15
CA GLU A 97 -2.59 -15.12 -13.57
C GLU A 97 -1.31 -14.31 -13.42
N SER A 98 -0.77 -14.27 -12.21
CA SER A 98 0.33 -13.37 -11.87
C SER A 98 1.16 -13.93 -10.73
N ILE A 99 2.36 -13.38 -10.59
CA ILE A 99 3.15 -13.57 -9.38
C ILE A 99 2.71 -12.48 -8.41
N VAL A 100 2.31 -12.87 -7.21
CA VAL A 100 1.79 -11.94 -6.22
C VAL A 100 2.65 -11.99 -4.96
N PHE A 101 3.15 -10.83 -4.58
CA PHE A 101 3.84 -10.63 -3.29
C PHE A 101 2.86 -9.99 -2.32
N VAL A 102 3.00 -10.30 -1.04
CA VAL A 102 2.24 -9.65 0.03
C VAL A 102 3.23 -9.06 1.02
N HIS A 103 3.06 -7.79 1.32
CA HIS A 103 3.98 -7.04 2.17
C HIS A 103 3.22 -6.20 3.18
N ASP A 104 3.66 -6.23 4.43
CA ASP A 104 3.13 -5.36 5.48
C ASP A 104 3.99 -4.10 5.56
N ALA A 105 3.37 -2.97 5.40
CA ALA A 105 4.08 -1.69 5.48
C ALA A 105 4.22 -1.22 6.93
#